data_e0916a61fc230ffe96cee47192b817d3
#
_entry.id   e0916a61fc230ffe96cee47192b817d3
#
_cell.length_a   1.000
_cell.length_b   1.000
_cell.length_c   1.000
_cell.angle_alpha   90.00
_cell.angle_beta   90.00
_cell.angle_gamma   90.00
#
_symmetry.space_group_name_H-M   'P 1'
#
loop_
_entity.id
_entity.type
_entity.pdbx_description
1 polymer ?
#
loop_
_entity_poly.entity_id
_entity_poly.type
_entity_poly.pdbx_seq_one_letter_code
_entity_poly.pdbx_strand_id
1 'polypeptide(L)'
;ITTTVNPTGAINADTISDIKFKAPRVNAARNRAVTANDYKALIEQNFAEAESVVVYGGENNIPPKFGKVIISLKPFDGFTISQSTKDAILSSVLQDKRVMAVIPEFVDPDFFFVNLVVNVGYNDKLTSLTSDDIKNLTISTVDSYFQNDLQGFDLDFNKSKLINNILNSTSSINSVIILIKLQKRNSLTLNDVNTFRGDDAINFDNGIQPGTIKSSRFFVLTDNVSTLSFMTDIPDTNPPSDTGTGTLVIKNATNDAILDNDVGNVVYSTGIINIGEFTPTSLPNTVSDFRMTASVQESFHNINANRNQILVRDRTTEDESIGRSAGLTVNVTKI
;
A
#
# COMPACT_ATOMS: atom_id res chain seq x y z
N ILE A 1 28.73 10.00 35.83
CA ILE A 1 27.39 9.47 35.46
C ILE A 1 27.58 8.93 34.04
N THR A 2 27.59 7.61 33.92
CA THR A 2 27.66 6.93 32.60
C THR A 2 26.21 6.60 32.21
N THR A 3 25.74 7.18 31.11
CA THR A 3 24.45 6.81 30.53
C THR A 3 24.57 5.42 29.91
N THR A 4 23.88 4.45 30.46
CA THR A 4 23.90 3.03 30.05
C THR A 4 22.85 2.71 28.95
N VAL A 5 22.01 3.66 28.59
CA VAL A 5 21.00 3.52 27.54
C VAL A 5 21.09 4.72 26.62
N ASN A 6 21.30 4.49 25.32
CA ASN A 6 21.18 5.56 24.34
C ASN A 6 19.71 6.05 24.32
N PRO A 7 19.48 7.37 24.25
CA PRO A 7 18.13 7.90 24.09
C PRO A 7 17.54 7.36 22.81
N THR A 8 16.47 6.58 22.89
CA THR A 8 15.65 6.15 21.76
C THR A 8 14.66 7.28 21.45
N GLY A 9 14.48 7.60 20.16
CA GLY A 9 13.51 8.62 19.71
C GLY A 9 14.09 10.01 19.46
N ALA A 10 15.42 10.18 19.44
CA ALA A 10 16.02 11.42 18.98
C ALA A 10 15.92 11.49 17.45
N ILE A 11 15.13 12.43 16.94
CA ILE A 11 15.07 12.82 15.52
C ILE A 11 15.95 14.04 15.29
N ASN A 12 16.30 14.29 14.02
CA ASN A 12 16.98 15.51 13.62
C ASN A 12 16.16 16.73 14.04
N ALA A 13 16.84 17.82 14.42
CA ALA A 13 16.18 19.09 14.72
C ALA A 13 15.33 19.54 13.53
N ASP A 14 14.14 20.08 13.81
CA ASP A 14 13.25 20.64 12.78
C ASP A 14 14.00 21.67 11.92
N THR A 15 13.83 21.59 10.62
CA THR A 15 14.35 22.58 9.70
C THR A 15 13.60 23.92 9.86
N ILE A 16 14.19 25.02 9.41
CA ILE A 16 13.51 26.34 9.41
C ILE A 16 12.19 26.26 8.63
N SER A 17 12.13 25.46 7.59
CA SER A 17 10.92 25.19 6.81
C SER A 17 9.85 24.52 7.66
N ASP A 18 10.22 23.49 8.42
CA ASP A 18 9.30 22.77 9.31
C ASP A 18 8.78 23.68 10.42
N ILE A 19 9.64 24.47 11.03
CA ILE A 19 9.27 25.43 12.07
C ILE A 19 8.28 26.46 11.52
N LYS A 20 8.54 27.02 10.33
CA LYS A 20 7.62 27.98 9.69
C LYS A 20 6.26 27.37 9.39
N PHE A 21 6.21 26.09 9.06
CA PHE A 21 4.97 25.37 8.79
C PHE A 21 4.21 24.99 10.07
N LYS A 22 4.92 24.49 11.09
CA LYS A 22 4.33 23.98 12.33
C LYS A 22 3.96 25.08 13.31
N ALA A 23 4.82 26.09 13.54
CA ALA A 23 4.63 27.09 14.59
C ALA A 23 3.31 27.88 14.53
N PRO A 24 2.84 28.38 13.37
CA PRO A 24 1.55 29.08 13.31
C PRO A 24 0.37 28.19 13.68
N ARG A 25 0.41 26.90 13.33
CA ARG A 25 -0.65 25.92 13.59
C ARG A 25 -0.74 25.58 15.08
N VAL A 26 0.40 25.32 15.71
CA VAL A 26 0.47 25.08 17.17
C VAL A 26 -0.01 26.30 17.96
N ASN A 27 0.38 27.50 17.54
CA ASN A 27 -0.08 28.73 18.18
C ASN A 27 -1.60 28.96 17.99
N ALA A 28 -2.15 28.68 16.80
CA ALA A 28 -3.57 28.80 16.51
C ALA A 28 -4.41 27.81 17.33
N ALA A 29 -3.96 26.59 17.53
CA ALA A 29 -4.61 25.57 18.34
C ALA A 29 -4.74 25.94 19.82
N ARG A 30 -3.89 26.86 20.34
CA ARG A 30 -3.86 27.27 21.76
C ARG A 30 -3.93 26.10 22.72
N ASN A 31 -3.22 25.02 22.41
CA ASN A 31 -3.19 23.78 23.19
C ASN A 31 -4.57 23.09 23.36
N ARG A 32 -5.47 23.27 22.37
CA ARG A 32 -6.78 22.60 22.30
C ARG A 32 -6.93 21.89 20.96
N ALA A 33 -7.57 20.73 20.95
CA ALA A 33 -7.88 19.94 19.77
C ALA A 33 -9.35 20.15 19.38
N VAL A 34 -9.60 21.04 18.43
CA VAL A 34 -10.95 21.38 17.91
C VAL A 34 -11.09 20.95 16.45
N THR A 35 -10.10 21.23 15.64
CA THR A 35 -10.06 20.87 14.22
C THR A 35 -9.14 19.68 13.97
N ALA A 36 -9.28 18.98 12.84
CA ALA A 36 -8.39 17.91 12.43
C ALA A 36 -6.91 18.34 12.44
N ASN A 37 -6.64 19.57 12.01
CA ASN A 37 -5.29 20.14 12.01
C ASN A 37 -4.73 20.36 13.42
N ASP A 38 -5.57 20.68 14.41
CA ASP A 38 -5.13 20.83 15.81
C ASP A 38 -4.71 19.47 16.39
N TYR A 39 -5.49 18.42 16.14
CA TYR A 39 -5.13 17.04 16.53
C TYR A 39 -3.81 16.63 15.89
N LYS A 40 -3.67 16.84 14.58
CA LYS A 40 -2.44 16.54 13.84
C LYS A 40 -1.23 17.27 14.44
N ALA A 41 -1.32 18.59 14.64
CA ALA A 41 -0.24 19.40 15.20
C ALA A 41 0.16 18.98 16.62
N LEU A 42 -0.82 18.64 17.46
CA LEU A 42 -0.55 18.16 18.82
C LEU A 42 0.16 16.79 18.83
N ILE A 43 -0.21 15.88 17.93
CA ILE A 43 0.45 14.57 17.83
C ILE A 43 1.88 14.74 17.30
N GLU A 44 2.06 15.48 16.20
CA GLU A 44 3.38 15.73 15.61
C GLU A 44 4.35 16.45 16.57
N GLN A 45 3.82 17.29 17.46
CA GLN A 45 4.62 17.98 18.47
C GLN A 45 5.07 17.07 19.62
N ASN A 46 4.21 16.11 20.04
CA ASN A 46 4.43 15.32 21.25
C ASN A 46 4.86 13.89 20.98
N PHE A 47 4.79 13.42 19.72
CA PHE A 47 5.19 12.08 19.33
C PHE A 47 6.19 12.16 18.16
N ALA A 48 7.46 12.16 18.49
CA ALA A 48 8.58 12.34 17.56
C ALA A 48 8.76 11.17 16.57
N GLU A 49 8.21 10.00 16.87
CA GLU A 49 8.33 8.81 16.02
C GLU A 49 7.31 8.81 14.86
N ALA A 50 6.43 9.82 14.77
CA ALA A 50 5.48 9.96 13.69
C ALA A 50 6.15 10.47 12.40
N GLU A 51 6.23 9.64 11.38
CA GLU A 51 6.67 10.06 10.04
C GLU A 51 5.54 10.85 9.33
N SER A 52 4.32 10.35 9.44
CA SER A 52 3.14 11.01 8.88
C SER A 52 1.92 10.77 9.75
N VAL A 53 1.07 11.80 9.85
CA VAL A 53 -0.19 11.75 10.60
C VAL A 53 -1.31 12.29 9.72
N VAL A 54 -2.40 11.54 9.64
CA VAL A 54 -3.65 12.03 9.05
C VAL A 54 -4.76 12.02 10.10
N VAL A 55 -5.56 13.06 10.08
CA VAL A 55 -6.72 13.22 10.98
C VAL A 55 -7.92 13.68 10.16
N TYR A 56 -9.07 13.03 10.35
CA TYR A 56 -10.32 13.38 9.66
C TYR A 56 -11.54 13.06 10.52
N GLY A 57 -12.67 13.68 10.19
CA GLY A 57 -13.93 13.39 10.88
C GLY A 57 -14.42 11.98 10.60
N GLY A 58 -15.01 11.35 11.61
CA GLY A 58 -15.50 9.97 11.51
C GLY A 58 -16.63 9.78 10.49
N GLU A 59 -17.30 10.84 10.08
CA GLU A 59 -18.28 10.83 8.98
C GLU A 59 -17.67 10.45 7.64
N ASN A 60 -16.36 10.66 7.47
CA ASN A 60 -15.60 10.30 6.29
C ASN A 60 -14.92 8.93 6.39
N ASN A 61 -15.12 8.20 7.48
CA ASN A 61 -14.64 6.82 7.60
C ASN A 61 -15.56 5.84 6.87
N ILE A 62 -15.04 4.70 6.47
CA ILE A 62 -15.82 3.62 5.86
C ILE A 62 -15.72 2.38 6.78
N PRO A 63 -16.83 1.94 7.42
CA PRO A 63 -18.14 2.59 7.53
C PRO A 63 -18.08 3.90 8.37
N PRO A 64 -19.02 4.85 8.20
CA PRO A 64 -19.02 6.11 8.92
C PRO A 64 -19.13 5.94 10.44
N LYS A 65 -18.31 6.70 11.20
CA LYS A 65 -18.23 6.69 12.67
C LYS A 65 -18.54 8.08 13.22
N PHE A 66 -19.81 8.42 13.33
CA PHE A 66 -20.25 9.74 13.78
C PHE A 66 -19.85 10.05 15.23
N GLY A 67 -19.54 11.32 15.53
CA GLY A 67 -19.06 11.77 16.84
C GLY A 67 -17.61 11.41 17.15
N LYS A 68 -16.88 10.87 16.18
CA LYS A 68 -15.47 10.51 16.31
C LYS A 68 -14.57 11.36 15.42
N VAL A 69 -13.32 11.53 15.85
CA VAL A 69 -12.21 11.96 15.02
C VAL A 69 -11.31 10.76 14.82
N ILE A 70 -11.07 10.42 13.56
CA ILE A 70 -10.21 9.30 13.17
C ILE A 70 -8.78 9.82 13.02
N ILE A 71 -7.86 9.09 13.62
CA ILE A 71 -6.43 9.39 13.61
C ILE A 71 -5.71 8.18 13.02
N SER A 72 -4.94 8.38 11.99
CA SER A 72 -4.03 7.36 11.49
C SER A 72 -2.60 7.88 11.48
N LEU A 73 -1.67 7.03 11.93
CA LEU A 73 -0.27 7.41 12.13
C LEU A 73 0.64 6.35 11.54
N LYS A 74 1.57 6.79 10.69
CA LYS A 74 2.68 6.00 10.17
C LYS A 74 3.94 6.35 10.96
N PRO A 75 4.60 5.39 11.64
CA PRO A 75 5.89 5.62 12.28
C PRO A 75 7.03 5.63 11.24
N PHE A 76 8.20 6.18 11.60
CA PHE A 76 9.41 6.09 10.78
C PHE A 76 9.85 4.64 10.58
N ASP A 77 9.76 3.82 11.62
CA ASP A 77 10.08 2.40 11.56
C ASP A 77 8.83 1.54 11.61
N GLY A 78 8.65 0.68 10.60
CA GLY A 78 7.52 -0.24 10.50
C GLY A 78 6.30 0.36 9.80
N PHE A 79 5.19 -0.32 9.95
CA PHE A 79 3.92 0.01 9.28
C PHE A 79 2.88 0.59 10.25
N THR A 80 2.85 0.10 11.49
CA THR A 80 1.85 0.48 12.49
C THR A 80 2.49 0.68 13.85
N ILE A 81 1.83 1.45 14.71
CA ILE A 81 2.22 1.61 16.12
C ILE A 81 1.46 0.61 17.00
N SER A 82 2.07 0.25 18.13
CA SER A 82 1.46 -0.68 19.09
C SER A 82 0.19 -0.09 19.73
N GLN A 83 -0.73 -0.93 20.20
CA GLN A 83 -1.92 -0.48 20.90
C GLN A 83 -1.56 0.33 22.15
N SER A 84 -0.53 -0.09 22.90
CA SER A 84 -0.06 0.66 24.06
C SER A 84 0.42 2.07 23.72
N THR A 85 1.05 2.25 22.57
CA THR A 85 1.45 3.58 22.07
C THR A 85 0.24 4.43 21.70
N LYS A 86 -0.75 3.84 21.03
CA LYS A 86 -2.03 4.52 20.71
C LYS A 86 -2.71 5.02 21.98
N ASP A 87 -2.83 4.16 23.00
CA ASP A 87 -3.44 4.48 24.28
C ASP A 87 -2.65 5.56 25.05
N ALA A 88 -1.32 5.53 24.99
CA ALA A 88 -0.47 6.55 25.57
C ALA A 88 -0.68 7.93 24.91
N ILE A 89 -0.78 8.00 23.58
CA ILE A 89 -1.06 9.27 22.86
C ILE A 89 -2.47 9.77 23.24
N LEU A 90 -3.47 8.91 23.25
CA LEU A 90 -4.83 9.29 23.63
C LEU A 90 -4.89 9.88 25.05
N SER A 91 -4.23 9.24 26.01
CA SER A 91 -4.28 9.65 27.43
C SER A 91 -3.38 10.85 27.75
N SER A 92 -2.15 10.88 27.22
CA SER A 92 -1.17 11.90 27.61
C SER A 92 -1.21 13.16 26.73
N VAL A 93 -1.58 13.00 25.44
CA VAL A 93 -1.54 14.12 24.49
C VAL A 93 -2.92 14.72 24.26
N LEU A 94 -3.96 13.90 24.13
CA LEU A 94 -5.27 14.34 23.63
C LEU A 94 -6.35 14.46 24.69
N GLN A 95 -6.31 13.70 25.79
CA GLN A 95 -7.42 13.57 26.73
C GLN A 95 -7.87 14.91 27.31
N ASP A 96 -6.95 15.76 27.74
CA ASP A 96 -7.26 17.06 28.36
C ASP A 96 -7.40 18.20 27.36
N LYS A 97 -7.17 17.93 26.08
CA LYS A 97 -7.14 18.95 25.01
C LYS A 97 -8.31 18.84 24.04
N ARG A 98 -8.98 17.69 24.02
CA ARG A 98 -10.10 17.41 23.11
C ARG A 98 -11.38 18.14 23.52
N VAL A 99 -12.27 18.38 22.55
CA VAL A 99 -13.64 18.80 22.84
C VAL A 99 -14.42 17.63 23.43
N MET A 100 -15.22 17.88 24.49
CA MET A 100 -15.92 16.82 25.24
C MET A 100 -16.86 15.96 24.38
N ALA A 101 -17.44 16.53 23.31
CA ALA A 101 -18.39 15.84 22.44
C ALA A 101 -17.71 14.98 21.36
N VAL A 102 -16.40 15.06 21.20
CA VAL A 102 -15.66 14.37 20.12
C VAL A 102 -14.69 13.35 20.71
N ILE A 103 -14.78 12.11 20.23
CA ILE A 103 -13.96 11.01 20.71
C ILE A 103 -12.89 10.69 19.66
N PRO A 104 -11.59 10.88 19.96
CA PRO A 104 -10.52 10.46 19.07
C PRO A 104 -10.40 8.92 19.08
N GLU A 105 -10.23 8.34 17.89
CA GLU A 105 -10.04 6.91 17.67
C GLU A 105 -8.87 6.70 16.70
N PHE A 106 -7.94 5.79 17.05
CA PHE A 106 -6.88 5.38 16.15
C PHE A 106 -7.34 4.28 15.21
N VAL A 107 -7.00 4.45 13.92
CA VAL A 107 -7.14 3.43 12.86
C VAL A 107 -5.76 3.20 12.26
N ASP A 108 -5.41 1.96 11.96
CA ASP A 108 -4.15 1.66 11.30
C ASP A 108 -4.13 2.17 9.86
N PRO A 109 -2.96 2.60 9.36
CA PRO A 109 -2.80 2.97 7.96
C PRO A 109 -3.15 1.81 7.02
N ASP A 110 -3.82 2.13 5.91
CA ASP A 110 -4.07 1.19 4.83
C ASP A 110 -2.96 1.28 3.80
N PHE A 111 -2.18 0.20 3.64
CA PHE A 111 -1.03 0.17 2.74
C PHE A 111 -1.40 -0.43 1.39
N PHE A 112 -1.12 0.33 0.34
CA PHE A 112 -1.03 -0.17 -1.02
C PHE A 112 0.41 -0.45 -1.40
N PHE A 113 0.71 -1.70 -1.70
CA PHE A 113 2.02 -2.08 -2.21
C PHE A 113 2.02 -1.93 -3.73
N VAL A 114 2.93 -1.11 -4.22
CA VAL A 114 3.10 -0.85 -5.66
C VAL A 114 4.22 -1.72 -6.19
N ASN A 115 3.88 -2.60 -7.13
CA ASN A 115 4.81 -3.44 -7.85
C ASN A 115 5.02 -2.85 -9.23
N LEU A 116 6.26 -2.71 -9.66
CA LEU A 116 6.63 -2.08 -10.93
C LEU A 116 7.42 -3.02 -11.82
N VAL A 117 7.07 -3.04 -13.11
CA VAL A 117 7.94 -3.56 -14.16
C VAL A 117 8.37 -2.38 -15.03
N VAL A 118 9.66 -2.06 -15.00
CA VAL A 118 10.24 -0.92 -15.70
C VAL A 118 11.11 -1.43 -16.85
N ASN A 119 10.72 -1.12 -18.08
CA ASN A 119 11.49 -1.44 -19.28
C ASN A 119 12.20 -0.18 -19.75
N VAL A 120 13.52 -0.22 -19.78
CA VAL A 120 14.39 0.91 -20.13
C VAL A 120 15.16 0.61 -21.40
N GLY A 121 15.04 1.48 -22.41
CA GLY A 121 15.84 1.46 -23.61
C GLY A 121 16.94 2.53 -23.55
N TYR A 122 18.19 2.15 -23.78
CA TYR A 122 19.31 3.08 -23.74
C TYR A 122 20.26 2.91 -24.93
N ASN A 123 20.93 4.01 -25.30
CA ASN A 123 21.92 4.03 -26.38
C ASN A 123 23.34 3.87 -25.78
N ASP A 124 23.96 2.74 -26.05
CA ASP A 124 25.29 2.39 -25.55
C ASP A 124 26.43 3.24 -26.17
N LYS A 125 26.16 3.95 -27.28
CA LYS A 125 27.12 4.86 -27.90
C LYS A 125 27.23 6.21 -27.21
N LEU A 126 26.23 6.55 -26.36
CA LEU A 126 26.19 7.81 -25.61
C LEU A 126 26.68 7.71 -24.18
N THR A 127 27.08 6.52 -23.74
CA THR A 127 27.52 6.29 -22.35
C THR A 127 28.56 5.19 -22.27
N SER A 128 29.40 5.26 -21.24
CA SER A 128 30.29 4.15 -20.82
C SER A 128 29.64 3.23 -19.80
N LEU A 129 28.40 3.52 -19.37
CA LEU A 129 27.66 2.70 -18.40
C LEU A 129 27.27 1.36 -19.01
N THR A 130 27.36 0.32 -18.22
CA THR A 130 26.88 -1.01 -18.58
C THR A 130 25.36 -1.14 -18.40
N SER A 131 24.75 -2.19 -18.92
CA SER A 131 23.33 -2.50 -18.68
C SER A 131 23.01 -2.63 -17.19
N ASP A 132 23.95 -3.17 -16.39
CA ASP A 132 23.78 -3.31 -14.94
C ASP A 132 23.87 -1.95 -14.22
N ASP A 133 24.74 -1.05 -14.70
CA ASP A 133 24.79 0.32 -14.16
C ASP A 133 23.50 1.07 -14.43
N ILE A 134 22.94 0.98 -15.64
CA ILE A 134 21.64 1.56 -16.01
C ILE A 134 20.51 0.96 -15.16
N LYS A 135 20.53 -0.36 -14.93
CA LYS A 135 19.58 -1.04 -14.05
C LYS A 135 19.64 -0.51 -12.62
N ASN A 136 20.84 -0.42 -12.03
CA ASN A 136 21.05 0.07 -10.67
C ASN A 136 20.66 1.55 -10.54
N LEU A 137 20.98 2.38 -11.54
CA LEU A 137 20.56 3.78 -11.60
C LEU A 137 19.03 3.91 -11.64
N THR A 138 18.36 3.08 -12.44
CA THR A 138 16.90 3.03 -12.50
C THR A 138 16.29 2.63 -11.15
N ILE A 139 16.83 1.59 -10.50
CA ILE A 139 16.38 1.14 -9.17
C ILE A 139 16.51 2.27 -8.15
N SER A 140 17.68 2.92 -8.10
CA SER A 140 17.92 4.03 -7.15
C SER A 140 17.00 5.23 -7.41
N THR A 141 16.69 5.53 -8.69
CA THR A 141 15.75 6.60 -9.05
C THR A 141 14.31 6.27 -8.62
N VAL A 142 13.88 5.02 -8.80
CA VAL A 142 12.57 4.54 -8.30
C VAL A 142 12.52 4.63 -6.78
N ASP A 143 13.57 4.17 -6.07
CA ASP A 143 13.62 4.24 -4.60
C ASP A 143 13.56 5.68 -4.10
N SER A 144 14.32 6.58 -4.73
CA SER A 144 14.30 8.01 -4.39
C SER A 144 12.93 8.64 -4.61
N TYR A 145 12.21 8.26 -5.68
CA TYR A 145 10.86 8.74 -5.93
C TYR A 145 9.89 8.32 -4.80
N PHE A 146 9.91 7.05 -4.39
CA PHE A 146 9.06 6.59 -3.29
C PHE A 146 9.46 7.22 -1.95
N GLN A 147 10.75 7.45 -1.71
CA GLN A 147 11.22 8.08 -0.47
C GLN A 147 10.91 9.57 -0.39
N ASN A 148 10.97 10.30 -1.50
CA ASN A 148 10.81 11.75 -1.47
C ASN A 148 9.37 12.20 -1.72
N ASP A 149 8.62 11.45 -2.53
CA ASP A 149 7.32 11.90 -3.03
C ASP A 149 6.13 11.13 -2.43
N LEU A 150 6.34 9.94 -1.82
CA LEU A 150 5.24 9.05 -1.41
C LEU A 150 5.29 8.58 0.06
N GLN A 151 6.06 9.25 0.94
CA GLN A 151 6.21 8.83 2.34
C GLN A 151 5.06 9.22 3.28
N GLY A 152 3.93 9.68 2.78
CA GLY A 152 2.83 10.15 3.60
C GLY A 152 1.47 9.66 3.14
N PHE A 153 0.47 10.05 3.94
CA PHE A 153 -0.92 9.85 3.58
C PHE A 153 -1.36 10.80 2.46
N ASP A 154 -2.35 10.37 1.66
CA ASP A 154 -3.01 11.21 0.66
C ASP A 154 -2.03 11.72 -0.42
N LEU A 155 -1.03 10.89 -0.77
CA LEU A 155 -0.04 11.20 -1.80
C LEU A 155 -0.23 10.29 -3.00
N ASP A 156 -0.45 10.88 -4.16
CA ASP A 156 -0.72 10.15 -5.39
C ASP A 156 0.57 9.74 -6.11
N PHE A 157 0.58 8.50 -6.62
CA PHE A 157 1.64 8.05 -7.51
C PHE A 157 1.42 8.61 -8.91
N ASN A 158 2.39 9.33 -9.42
CA ASN A 158 2.36 9.90 -10.77
C ASN A 158 3.35 9.18 -11.69
N LYS A 159 2.82 8.35 -12.60
CA LYS A 159 3.58 7.56 -13.57
C LYS A 159 4.45 8.45 -14.47
N SER A 160 3.91 9.57 -14.96
CA SER A 160 4.63 10.47 -15.86
C SER A 160 5.81 11.15 -15.17
N LYS A 161 5.66 11.53 -13.88
CA LYS A 161 6.75 12.09 -13.08
C LYS A 161 7.89 11.06 -12.91
N LEU A 162 7.55 9.81 -12.60
CA LEU A 162 8.55 8.75 -12.45
C LEU A 162 9.27 8.46 -13.78
N ILE A 163 8.54 8.40 -14.90
CA ILE A 163 9.14 8.25 -16.23
C ILE A 163 10.14 9.39 -16.50
N ASN A 164 9.75 10.64 -16.25
CA ASN A 164 10.64 11.79 -16.45
C ASN A 164 11.87 11.75 -15.53
N ASN A 165 11.73 11.32 -14.28
CA ASN A 165 12.85 11.16 -13.36
C ASN A 165 13.86 10.11 -13.90
N ILE A 166 13.37 8.99 -14.44
CA ILE A 166 14.23 7.95 -15.02
C ILE A 166 14.91 8.45 -16.31
N LEU A 167 14.17 9.10 -17.23
CA LEU A 167 14.71 9.67 -18.46
C LEU A 167 15.80 10.71 -18.18
N ASN A 168 15.62 11.52 -17.14
CA ASN A 168 16.57 12.57 -16.77
C ASN A 168 17.75 12.06 -15.91
N SER A 169 17.75 10.80 -15.50
CA SER A 169 18.83 10.24 -14.69
C SER A 169 20.15 10.10 -15.48
N THR A 170 20.07 9.89 -16.78
CA THR A 170 21.20 9.93 -17.72
C THR A 170 20.71 10.22 -19.13
N SER A 171 21.54 10.96 -19.92
CA SER A 171 21.22 11.31 -21.31
C SER A 171 21.22 10.13 -22.28
N SER A 172 21.68 8.96 -21.84
CA SER A 172 21.71 7.74 -22.66
C SER A 172 20.39 6.99 -22.69
N ILE A 173 19.47 7.25 -21.73
CA ILE A 173 18.16 6.61 -21.70
C ILE A 173 17.22 7.33 -22.67
N ASN A 174 16.68 6.59 -23.64
CA ASN A 174 15.83 7.13 -24.70
C ASN A 174 14.37 6.71 -24.57
N SER A 175 14.06 5.61 -23.89
CA SER A 175 12.71 5.13 -23.70
C SER A 175 12.51 4.50 -22.32
N VAL A 176 11.34 4.72 -21.73
CA VAL A 176 10.93 4.13 -20.47
C VAL A 176 9.46 3.73 -20.55
N ILE A 177 9.17 2.48 -20.26
CA ILE A 177 7.80 1.95 -20.14
C ILE A 177 7.63 1.39 -18.74
N ILE A 178 6.60 1.81 -18.02
CA ILE A 178 6.30 1.33 -16.67
C ILE A 178 4.94 0.64 -16.67
N LEU A 179 4.94 -0.63 -16.26
CA LEU A 179 3.73 -1.38 -15.94
C LEU A 179 3.56 -1.40 -14.42
N ILE A 180 2.35 -1.11 -13.96
CA ILE A 180 2.03 -0.95 -12.55
C ILE A 180 1.08 -2.07 -12.13
N LYS A 181 1.43 -2.75 -11.04
CA LYS A 181 0.53 -3.65 -10.34
C LYS A 181 0.33 -3.15 -8.92
N LEU A 182 -0.90 -3.17 -8.46
CA LEU A 182 -1.24 -2.88 -7.07
C LEU A 182 -1.39 -4.18 -6.30
N GLN A 183 -0.98 -4.17 -5.05
CA GLN A 183 -1.10 -5.31 -4.15
C GLN A 183 -1.70 -4.88 -2.82
N LYS A 184 -2.71 -5.60 -2.38
CA LYS A 184 -3.24 -5.56 -1.01
C LYS A 184 -2.80 -6.79 -0.24
N ARG A 185 -2.62 -6.62 1.07
CA ARG A 185 -2.23 -7.69 2.00
C ARG A 185 -3.22 -7.78 3.12
N ASN A 186 -3.74 -8.98 3.32
CA ASN A 186 -4.73 -9.28 4.33
C ASN A 186 -4.27 -10.47 5.17
N SER A 187 -4.70 -10.52 6.43
CA SER A 187 -4.50 -11.69 7.27
C SER A 187 -5.61 -12.72 7.00
N LEU A 188 -5.25 -14.00 7.03
CA LEU A 188 -6.22 -15.11 6.97
C LEU A 188 -6.27 -15.82 8.32
N THR A 189 -7.47 -16.23 8.72
CA THR A 189 -7.66 -17.20 9.81
C THR A 189 -7.60 -18.60 9.21
N LEU A 190 -6.57 -19.36 9.57
CA LEU A 190 -6.37 -20.70 9.02
C LEU A 190 -7.33 -21.69 9.65
N ASN A 191 -7.80 -22.66 8.86
CA ASN A 191 -8.79 -23.66 9.23
C ASN A 191 -10.15 -23.08 9.66
N ASP A 192 -10.44 -21.86 9.23
CA ASP A 192 -11.71 -21.16 9.48
C ASP A 192 -12.20 -20.48 8.19
N VAL A 193 -13.47 -20.10 8.19
CA VAL A 193 -14.07 -19.41 7.07
C VAL A 193 -13.59 -17.97 7.01
N ASN A 194 -13.04 -17.58 5.88
CA ASN A 194 -12.65 -16.21 5.58
C ASN A 194 -13.58 -15.62 4.53
N THR A 195 -13.91 -14.33 4.69
CA THR A 195 -14.69 -13.57 3.72
C THR A 195 -14.13 -12.16 3.61
N PHE A 196 -14.14 -11.57 2.41
CA PHE A 196 -13.78 -10.17 2.16
C PHE A 196 -14.85 -9.56 1.26
N ARG A 197 -15.92 -8.99 1.84
CA ARG A 197 -17.05 -8.42 1.10
C ARG A 197 -17.71 -7.27 1.84
N GLY A 198 -18.45 -6.45 1.13
CA GLY A 198 -19.09 -5.26 1.70
C GLY A 198 -18.04 -4.23 2.13
N ASP A 199 -18.09 -3.83 3.39
CA ASP A 199 -17.13 -2.86 3.96
C ASP A 199 -15.72 -3.43 4.11
N ASP A 200 -15.58 -4.77 4.17
CA ASP A 200 -14.31 -5.49 4.24
C ASP A 200 -13.82 -5.99 2.86
N ALA A 201 -14.46 -5.61 1.77
CA ALA A 201 -14.03 -5.98 0.41
C ALA A 201 -12.60 -5.50 0.14
N ILE A 202 -11.85 -6.28 -0.64
CA ILE A 202 -10.53 -5.84 -1.11
C ILE A 202 -10.76 -4.77 -2.18
N ASN A 203 -10.45 -3.52 -1.85
CA ASN A 203 -10.66 -2.38 -2.73
C ASN A 203 -9.32 -1.79 -3.16
N PHE A 204 -9.09 -1.73 -4.48
CA PHE A 204 -7.91 -1.08 -5.06
C PHE A 204 -8.12 0.42 -5.31
N ASP A 205 -9.35 0.94 -5.17
CA ASP A 205 -9.72 2.34 -5.39
C ASP A 205 -9.28 2.91 -6.76
N ASN A 206 -8.85 2.03 -7.65
CA ASN A 206 -8.36 2.33 -9.00
C ASN A 206 -8.88 1.26 -9.96
N GLY A 207 -9.12 1.63 -11.21
CA GLY A 207 -9.50 0.66 -12.24
C GLY A 207 -8.40 -0.38 -12.47
N ILE A 208 -8.78 -1.64 -12.49
CA ILE A 208 -7.87 -2.78 -12.69
C ILE A 208 -8.17 -3.50 -14.01
N GLN A 209 -7.11 -4.06 -14.62
CA GLN A 209 -7.24 -4.77 -15.90
C GLN A 209 -7.93 -6.12 -15.70
N PRO A 210 -8.93 -6.45 -16.53
CA PRO A 210 -9.55 -7.77 -16.52
C PRO A 210 -8.56 -8.91 -16.77
N GLY A 211 -8.73 -10.03 -16.06
CA GLY A 211 -7.89 -11.21 -16.22
C GLY A 211 -6.49 -11.11 -15.59
N THR A 212 -6.25 -10.09 -14.74
CA THR A 212 -4.91 -9.87 -14.16
C THR A 212 -4.85 -10.04 -12.67
N ILE A 213 -5.97 -10.31 -12.02
CA ILE A 213 -6.02 -10.54 -10.57
C ILE A 213 -5.36 -11.89 -10.26
N LYS A 214 -4.45 -11.87 -9.29
CA LYS A 214 -3.82 -13.08 -8.81
C LYS A 214 -3.52 -12.96 -7.33
N SER A 215 -3.92 -14.00 -6.55
CA SER A 215 -3.52 -14.08 -5.15
C SER A 215 -2.15 -14.73 -4.97
N SER A 216 -1.55 -14.55 -3.77
CA SER A 216 -0.53 -15.47 -3.28
C SER A 216 -1.12 -16.87 -3.12
N ARG A 217 -0.24 -17.88 -3.06
CA ARG A 217 -0.68 -19.28 -2.91
C ARG A 217 -1.10 -19.56 -1.47
N PHE A 218 -2.07 -20.47 -1.32
CA PHE A 218 -2.57 -21.01 -0.06
C PHE A 218 -3.03 -22.46 -0.26
N PHE A 219 -3.15 -23.21 0.82
CA PHE A 219 -3.66 -24.57 0.74
C PHE A 219 -5.15 -24.61 1.09
N VAL A 220 -5.91 -25.39 0.33
CA VAL A 220 -7.30 -25.77 0.60
C VAL A 220 -7.44 -27.28 0.64
N LEU A 221 -8.45 -27.79 1.34
CA LEU A 221 -8.81 -29.22 1.26
C LEU A 221 -9.73 -29.46 0.06
N THR A 222 -9.28 -30.29 -0.86
CA THR A 222 -10.08 -30.81 -1.97
C THR A 222 -10.13 -32.34 -1.86
N ASP A 223 -11.30 -32.89 -1.66
CA ASP A 223 -11.48 -34.35 -1.44
C ASP A 223 -10.57 -34.91 -0.32
N ASN A 224 -10.45 -34.18 0.79
CA ASN A 224 -9.54 -34.47 1.92
C ASN A 224 -8.04 -34.45 1.57
N VAL A 225 -7.65 -33.90 0.43
CA VAL A 225 -6.27 -33.72 0.02
C VAL A 225 -5.91 -32.22 0.15
N SER A 226 -4.80 -31.94 0.83
CA SER A 226 -4.26 -30.55 0.91
C SER A 226 -3.72 -30.15 -0.46
N THR A 227 -4.40 -29.22 -1.12
CA THR A 227 -4.09 -28.77 -2.49
C THR A 227 -3.58 -27.33 -2.47
N LEU A 228 -2.39 -27.13 -3.04
CA LEU A 228 -1.83 -25.78 -3.22
C LEU A 228 -2.61 -25.04 -4.31
N SER A 229 -3.13 -23.86 -3.97
CA SER A 229 -4.11 -23.15 -4.77
C SER A 229 -3.83 -21.65 -4.81
N PHE A 230 -4.46 -20.95 -5.72
CA PHE A 230 -4.47 -19.48 -5.80
C PHE A 230 -5.81 -18.99 -6.35
N MET A 231 -6.16 -17.74 -6.07
CA MET A 231 -7.33 -17.08 -6.67
C MET A 231 -6.92 -16.30 -7.90
N THR A 232 -7.80 -16.26 -8.89
CA THR A 232 -7.69 -15.43 -10.09
C THR A 232 -9.09 -15.07 -10.60
N ASP A 233 -9.18 -14.08 -11.47
CA ASP A 233 -10.43 -13.66 -12.08
C ASP A 233 -10.63 -14.27 -13.47
N ILE A 234 -11.89 -14.45 -13.83
CA ILE A 234 -12.34 -14.76 -15.19
C ILE A 234 -13.31 -13.66 -15.59
N PRO A 235 -12.99 -12.83 -16.59
CA PRO A 235 -13.89 -11.78 -17.08
C PRO A 235 -15.22 -12.35 -17.58
N ASP A 236 -16.33 -11.70 -17.24
CA ASP A 236 -17.68 -12.13 -17.63
C ASP A 236 -18.00 -11.89 -19.11
N THR A 237 -17.17 -11.07 -19.79
CA THR A 237 -17.33 -10.74 -21.21
C THR A 237 -16.11 -11.14 -22.04
N ASN A 238 -16.33 -11.48 -23.30
CA ASN A 238 -15.26 -11.74 -24.27
C ASN A 238 -15.55 -10.94 -25.57
N PRO A 239 -14.71 -9.92 -25.94
CA PRO A 239 -13.49 -9.53 -25.24
C PRO A 239 -13.75 -8.90 -23.85
N PRO A 240 -12.76 -8.97 -22.94
CA PRO A 240 -12.86 -8.36 -21.63
C PRO A 240 -13.10 -6.86 -21.69
N SER A 241 -13.88 -6.32 -20.74
CA SER A 241 -14.21 -4.89 -20.67
C SER A 241 -13.66 -4.27 -19.39
N ASP A 242 -12.95 -3.16 -19.50
CA ASP A 242 -12.43 -2.38 -18.37
C ASP A 242 -13.53 -1.82 -17.42
N THR A 243 -14.76 -1.71 -17.94
CA THR A 243 -15.93 -1.29 -17.16
C THR A 243 -16.82 -2.44 -16.74
N GLY A 244 -16.43 -3.67 -17.08
CA GLY A 244 -17.19 -4.89 -16.80
C GLY A 244 -16.93 -5.47 -15.41
N THR A 245 -17.43 -6.68 -15.26
CA THR A 245 -17.28 -7.52 -14.07
C THR A 245 -16.56 -8.82 -14.42
N GLY A 246 -16.12 -9.53 -13.41
CA GLY A 246 -15.55 -10.87 -13.53
C GLY A 246 -15.86 -11.71 -12.31
N THR A 247 -15.81 -13.02 -12.50
CA THR A 247 -15.98 -14.03 -11.46
C THR A 247 -14.62 -14.42 -10.89
N LEU A 248 -14.49 -14.47 -9.58
CA LEU A 248 -13.31 -15.00 -8.91
C LEU A 248 -13.40 -16.51 -8.80
N VAL A 249 -12.28 -17.16 -9.10
CA VAL A 249 -12.17 -18.63 -9.04
C VAL A 249 -10.93 -19.04 -8.24
N ILE A 250 -11.00 -20.20 -7.58
CA ILE A 250 -9.83 -20.86 -7.00
C ILE A 250 -9.32 -21.90 -8.00
N LYS A 251 -8.03 -21.83 -8.30
CA LYS A 251 -7.33 -22.78 -9.16
C LYS A 251 -6.24 -23.53 -8.43
N ASN A 252 -6.02 -24.78 -8.85
CA ASN A 252 -4.87 -25.56 -8.44
C ASN A 252 -3.59 -24.95 -8.99
N ALA A 253 -2.60 -24.69 -8.14
CA ALA A 253 -1.35 -24.03 -8.54
C ALA A 253 -0.42 -24.91 -9.37
N THR A 254 -0.70 -26.21 -9.51
CA THR A 254 0.15 -27.15 -10.24
C THR A 254 -0.35 -27.39 -11.67
N ASN A 255 -1.66 -27.46 -11.88
CA ASN A 255 -2.26 -27.85 -13.16
C ASN A 255 -3.33 -26.88 -13.69
N ASP A 256 -3.50 -25.71 -13.03
CA ASP A 256 -4.48 -24.67 -13.36
C ASP A 256 -5.96 -25.14 -13.38
N ALA A 257 -6.24 -26.34 -12.88
CA ALA A 257 -7.62 -26.83 -12.79
C ALA A 257 -8.44 -25.95 -11.83
N ILE A 258 -9.67 -25.64 -12.21
CA ILE A 258 -10.59 -24.89 -11.35
C ILE A 258 -11.07 -25.84 -10.23
N LEU A 259 -10.85 -25.43 -8.99
CA LEU A 259 -11.29 -26.11 -7.78
C LEU A 259 -12.61 -25.54 -7.26
N ASP A 260 -12.78 -24.22 -7.39
CA ASP A 260 -14.02 -23.53 -7.10
C ASP A 260 -14.24 -22.46 -8.17
N ASN A 261 -15.40 -22.45 -8.77
CA ASN A 261 -15.71 -21.61 -9.94
C ASN A 261 -16.51 -20.34 -9.61
N ASP A 262 -16.86 -20.10 -8.33
CA ASP A 262 -17.64 -18.94 -7.89
C ASP A 262 -17.32 -18.57 -6.44
N VAL A 263 -16.07 -18.15 -6.20
CA VAL A 263 -15.62 -17.71 -4.88
C VAL A 263 -15.97 -16.25 -4.63
N GLY A 264 -16.30 -15.50 -5.68
CA GLY A 264 -16.61 -14.08 -5.55
C GLY A 264 -16.64 -13.35 -6.89
N ASN A 265 -16.71 -12.05 -6.81
CA ASN A 265 -16.78 -11.19 -8.00
C ASN A 265 -15.83 -10.00 -7.92
N VAL A 266 -15.56 -9.41 -9.08
CA VAL A 266 -14.77 -8.20 -9.24
C VAL A 266 -15.49 -7.20 -10.10
N VAL A 267 -15.34 -5.90 -9.77
CA VAL A 267 -15.76 -4.77 -10.60
C VAL A 267 -14.51 -4.06 -11.08
N TYR A 268 -14.18 -4.20 -12.37
CA TYR A 268 -12.90 -3.73 -12.92
C TYR A 268 -12.74 -2.21 -12.89
N SER A 269 -13.82 -1.45 -13.11
CA SER A 269 -13.77 0.02 -13.13
C SER A 269 -13.43 0.65 -11.79
N THR A 270 -13.81 0.00 -10.69
CA THR A 270 -13.58 0.48 -9.32
C THR A 270 -12.44 -0.24 -8.62
N GLY A 271 -12.08 -1.43 -9.09
CA GLY A 271 -11.10 -2.29 -8.42
C GLY A 271 -11.62 -2.98 -7.16
N ILE A 272 -12.95 -3.06 -6.97
CA ILE A 272 -13.56 -3.73 -5.82
C ILE A 272 -13.63 -5.23 -6.10
N ILE A 273 -13.07 -6.01 -5.18
CA ILE A 273 -13.06 -7.46 -5.19
C ILE A 273 -13.81 -7.97 -3.96
N ASN A 274 -14.93 -8.62 -4.17
CA ASN A 274 -15.66 -9.30 -3.12
C ASN A 274 -15.31 -10.79 -3.15
N ILE A 275 -14.80 -11.30 -2.04
CA ILE A 275 -14.50 -12.73 -1.86
C ILE A 275 -15.54 -13.31 -0.91
N GLY A 276 -16.24 -14.34 -1.38
CA GLY A 276 -17.17 -15.13 -0.59
C GLY A 276 -16.46 -16.05 0.41
N GLU A 277 -17.14 -17.05 0.88
CA GLU A 277 -16.62 -17.97 1.88
C GLU A 277 -15.56 -18.90 1.29
N PHE A 278 -14.38 -18.94 1.90
CA PHE A 278 -13.35 -19.94 1.60
C PHE A 278 -12.57 -20.28 2.87
N THR A 279 -12.06 -21.51 2.94
CA THR A 279 -11.37 -22.02 4.13
C THR A 279 -9.94 -22.43 3.79
N PRO A 280 -8.95 -21.54 3.97
CA PRO A 280 -7.54 -21.88 3.81
C PRO A 280 -7.06 -22.74 4.98
N THR A 281 -6.36 -23.84 4.70
CA THR A 281 -5.83 -24.74 5.74
C THR A 281 -4.45 -24.35 6.20
N SER A 282 -3.62 -23.82 5.28
CA SER A 282 -2.29 -23.31 5.60
C SER A 282 -1.79 -22.37 4.51
N LEU A 283 -0.78 -21.59 4.84
CA LEU A 283 -0.01 -20.80 3.86
C LEU A 283 1.32 -21.52 3.57
N PRO A 284 1.82 -21.45 2.32
CA PRO A 284 3.11 -22.07 2.00
C PRO A 284 4.23 -21.32 2.72
N ASN A 285 5.15 -22.07 3.35
CA ASN A 285 6.38 -21.57 3.99
C ASN A 285 6.16 -20.22 4.71
N THR A 286 6.72 -19.87 5.72
CA THR A 286 6.86 -18.59 6.45
C THR A 286 6.05 -17.34 5.98
N VAL A 287 5.10 -17.46 5.06
CA VAL A 287 4.23 -16.37 4.62
C VAL A 287 3.13 -16.17 5.65
N SER A 288 3.03 -14.96 6.17
CA SER A 288 2.03 -14.58 7.18
C SER A 288 0.85 -13.80 6.59
N ASP A 289 0.94 -13.41 5.31
CA ASP A 289 -0.01 -12.53 4.65
C ASP A 289 -0.58 -13.13 3.35
N PHE A 290 -1.87 -13.01 3.19
CA PHE A 290 -2.56 -13.25 1.92
C PHE A 290 -2.46 -11.99 1.07
N ARG A 291 -1.95 -12.13 -0.14
CA ARG A 291 -1.73 -11.02 -1.06
C ARG A 291 -2.65 -11.16 -2.26
N MET A 292 -3.29 -10.06 -2.62
CA MET A 292 -4.05 -9.94 -3.84
C MET A 292 -3.39 -8.88 -4.72
N THR A 293 -3.02 -9.23 -5.95
CA THR A 293 -2.32 -8.36 -6.88
C THR A 293 -3.15 -8.21 -8.16
N ALA A 294 -3.24 -7.01 -8.69
CA ALA A 294 -3.90 -6.70 -9.96
C ALA A 294 -3.11 -5.66 -10.75
N SER A 295 -3.13 -5.75 -12.08
CA SER A 295 -2.58 -4.71 -12.96
C SER A 295 -3.55 -3.54 -13.04
N VAL A 296 -3.03 -2.31 -12.99
CA VAL A 296 -3.82 -1.09 -13.19
C VAL A 296 -4.16 -0.95 -14.68
N GLN A 297 -5.36 -0.46 -15.00
CA GLN A 297 -5.75 -0.16 -16.38
C GLN A 297 -4.79 0.87 -16.99
N GLU A 298 -4.46 0.72 -18.26
CA GLU A 298 -3.48 1.60 -18.94
C GLU A 298 -3.93 3.06 -19.04
N SER A 299 -5.22 3.32 -18.98
CA SER A 299 -5.81 4.67 -18.94
C SER A 299 -5.47 5.45 -17.66
N PHE A 300 -5.09 4.77 -16.59
CA PHE A 300 -4.72 5.41 -15.34
C PHE A 300 -3.23 5.76 -15.34
N HIS A 301 -2.93 7.07 -15.41
CA HIS A 301 -1.56 7.59 -15.30
C HIS A 301 -1.17 7.92 -13.87
N ASN A 302 -2.15 8.08 -12.99
CA ASN A 302 -1.98 8.35 -11.58
C ASN A 302 -2.69 7.25 -10.78
N ILE A 303 -2.11 6.85 -9.66
CA ILE A 303 -2.77 6.04 -8.66
C ILE A 303 -3.09 6.97 -7.52
N ASN A 304 -4.37 7.13 -7.24
CA ASN A 304 -4.83 7.99 -6.17
C ASN A 304 -4.81 7.21 -4.87
N ALA A 305 -4.30 7.82 -3.82
CA ALA A 305 -4.41 7.32 -2.47
C ALA A 305 -5.58 8.02 -1.76
N ASN A 306 -6.41 7.26 -1.06
CA ASN A 306 -7.42 7.82 -0.17
C ASN A 306 -6.78 8.32 1.13
N ARG A 307 -7.53 9.10 1.93
CA ARG A 307 -7.02 9.79 3.13
C ARG A 307 -6.23 8.93 4.11
N ASN A 308 -6.63 7.67 4.30
CA ASN A 308 -5.95 6.74 5.22
C ASN A 308 -4.96 5.81 4.51
N GLN A 309 -4.68 6.05 3.23
CA GLN A 309 -3.85 5.18 2.42
C GLN A 309 -2.47 5.74 2.22
N ILE A 310 -1.50 4.82 2.17
CA ILE A 310 -0.10 5.11 1.88
C ILE A 310 0.35 4.17 0.76
N LEU A 311 0.91 4.75 -0.30
CA LEU A 311 1.50 4.00 -1.40
C LEU A 311 2.95 3.65 -1.06
N VAL A 312 3.26 2.36 -1.00
CA VAL A 312 4.59 1.86 -0.63
C VAL A 312 5.15 1.02 -1.78
N ARG A 313 6.42 1.20 -2.09
CA ARG A 313 7.09 0.25 -2.98
C ARG A 313 7.17 -1.13 -2.34
N ASP A 314 6.69 -2.16 -3.02
CA ASP A 314 6.94 -3.52 -2.59
C ASP A 314 8.44 -3.84 -2.76
N ARG A 315 9.11 -4.22 -1.68
CA ARG A 315 10.53 -4.58 -1.66
C ARG A 315 10.75 -6.10 -1.64
N THR A 316 9.68 -6.87 -1.83
CA THR A 316 9.80 -8.32 -1.83
C THR A 316 10.52 -8.82 -3.08
N THR A 317 11.30 -9.88 -2.90
CA THR A 317 11.90 -10.62 -4.01
C THR A 317 10.89 -11.61 -4.58
N GLU A 318 11.08 -11.98 -5.83
CA GLU A 318 10.28 -13.03 -6.47
C GLU A 318 10.44 -14.36 -5.74
N ASP A 319 9.35 -15.07 -5.58
CA ASP A 319 9.32 -16.43 -5.04
C ASP A 319 8.14 -17.19 -5.65
N GLU A 320 8.41 -17.97 -6.67
CA GLU A 320 7.41 -18.73 -7.39
C GLU A 320 6.75 -19.82 -6.51
N SER A 321 7.47 -20.33 -5.50
CA SER A 321 6.93 -21.41 -4.63
C SER A 321 5.69 -20.96 -3.87
N ILE A 322 5.62 -19.66 -3.53
CA ILE A 322 4.50 -19.04 -2.83
C ILE A 322 3.63 -18.16 -3.75
N GLY A 323 3.92 -18.15 -5.06
CA GLY A 323 3.20 -17.33 -6.04
C GLY A 323 3.42 -15.83 -5.86
N ARG A 324 4.62 -15.42 -5.41
CA ARG A 324 4.96 -14.04 -5.15
C ARG A 324 5.81 -13.44 -6.28
N SER A 325 5.31 -12.36 -6.89
CA SER A 325 6.08 -11.58 -7.88
C SER A 325 7.07 -10.65 -7.19
N ALA A 326 8.15 -10.30 -7.91
CA ALA A 326 9.05 -9.24 -7.46
C ALA A 326 8.33 -7.89 -7.36
N GLY A 327 8.64 -7.12 -6.33
CA GLY A 327 8.09 -5.77 -6.15
C GLY A 327 8.62 -4.76 -7.17
N LEU A 328 9.84 -4.99 -7.70
CA LEU A 328 10.42 -4.19 -8.77
C LEU A 328 11.21 -5.10 -9.71
N THR A 329 10.85 -5.07 -10.98
CA THR A 329 11.62 -5.69 -12.07
C THR A 329 12.08 -4.60 -13.03
N VAL A 330 13.38 -4.54 -13.31
CA VAL A 330 13.95 -3.60 -14.28
C VAL A 330 14.59 -4.37 -15.40
N ASN A 331 14.07 -4.18 -16.60
CA ASN A 331 14.58 -4.77 -17.86
C ASN A 331 15.28 -3.67 -18.65
N VAL A 332 16.54 -3.91 -19.02
CA VAL A 332 17.35 -2.94 -19.76
C VAL A 332 17.67 -3.51 -21.14
N THR A 333 17.38 -2.72 -22.18
CA THR A 333 17.60 -3.10 -23.57
C THR A 333 18.44 -2.03 -24.28
N LYS A 334 19.45 -2.46 -25.05
CA LYS A 334 20.21 -1.58 -25.95
C LYS A 334 19.37 -1.25 -27.20
N ILE A 335 19.34 0.02 -27.60
CA ILE A 335 18.62 0.54 -28.76
C ILE A 335 19.51 1.45 -29.59
#